data_4a0f32219fac22628898c777954e68a7
#
_entry.id   4a0f32219fac22628898c777954e68a7
#
_cell.length_a   1.000
_cell.length_b   1.000
_cell.length_c   1.000
_cell.angle_alpha   90.00
_cell.angle_beta   90.00
_cell.angle_gamma   90.00
#
_symmetry.space_group_name_H-M   'P 1'
#
loop_
_entity.id
_entity.type
_entity.pdbx_description
1 polymer ?
#
loop_
_entity_poly.entity_id
_entity_poly.type
_entity_poly.pdbx_seq_one_letter_code
_entity_poly.pdbx_strand_id
1 'polypeptide(L)'
;FAAVEEALEPALRGKPLIVGGLAHERGVVCTASYAARRYGVHSGMALRTAARKCPHAVFRRGRYHLYRLISERFFACLRRFSPRVEEVSIDEAYVDLAGSRYLCPSVYELAARVKAAAERETGLRISAGLGCTRLGAKLACEAAKPGGLLWLLDEPEFAAGLTLDKVPGVGPQTFFVLQGLGVRRGRELQARYPALWRKVFAGQYAGGMERGRPAPAHPSLSRETTFPHDIRDP
;
A
#
# COMPACT_ATOMS: atom_id res chain seq x y z
N PHE A 1 -9.92 2.10 3.01
CA PHE A 1 -11.18 2.71 3.50
C PHE A 1 -12.31 2.57 2.47
N ALA A 2 -12.11 2.93 1.18
CA ALA A 2 -13.17 2.80 0.18
C ALA A 2 -13.68 1.36 0.04
N ALA A 3 -12.79 0.36 0.04
CA ALA A 3 -13.18 -1.05 -0.02
C ALA A 3 -14.02 -1.48 1.19
N VAL A 4 -13.74 -0.92 2.38
CA VAL A 4 -14.55 -1.18 3.59
C VAL A 4 -15.95 -0.60 3.43
N GLU A 5 -16.06 0.63 2.92
CA GLU A 5 -17.36 1.25 2.66
C GLU A 5 -18.18 0.44 1.64
N GLU A 6 -17.53 -0.03 0.56
CA GLU A 6 -18.17 -0.87 -0.46
C GLU A 6 -18.57 -2.26 0.08
N ALA A 7 -17.84 -2.80 1.07
CA ALA A 7 -18.18 -4.05 1.73
C ALA A 7 -19.38 -3.90 2.67
N LEU A 8 -19.43 -2.78 3.42
CA LEU A 8 -20.50 -2.48 4.35
C LEU A 8 -21.80 -2.03 3.65
N GLU A 9 -21.67 -1.38 2.50
CA GLU A 9 -22.79 -0.90 1.70
C GLU A 9 -22.64 -1.37 0.25
N PRO A 10 -23.13 -2.58 -0.09
CA PRO A 10 -22.97 -3.17 -1.42
C PRO A 10 -23.48 -2.30 -2.57
N ALA A 11 -24.43 -1.39 -2.30
CA ALA A 11 -24.93 -0.43 -3.27
C ALA A 11 -23.87 0.58 -3.76
N LEU A 12 -22.74 0.69 -3.07
CA LEU A 12 -21.60 1.53 -3.46
C LEU A 12 -20.62 0.83 -4.42
N ARG A 13 -20.71 -0.49 -4.54
CA ARG A 13 -19.78 -1.27 -5.38
C ARG A 13 -19.81 -0.80 -6.82
N GLY A 14 -18.61 -0.56 -7.36
CA GLY A 14 -18.43 -0.09 -8.74
C GLY A 14 -18.77 1.37 -8.98
N LYS A 15 -19.33 2.08 -8.01
CA LYS A 15 -19.58 3.52 -8.10
C LYS A 15 -18.32 4.31 -7.74
N PRO A 16 -18.13 5.50 -8.31
CA PRO A 16 -17.11 6.42 -7.83
C PRO A 16 -17.39 6.81 -6.38
N LEU A 17 -16.51 6.37 -5.46
CA LEU A 17 -16.62 6.63 -4.03
C LEU A 17 -15.38 7.39 -3.55
N ILE A 18 -15.60 8.43 -2.79
CA ILE A 18 -14.56 9.29 -2.20
C ILE A 18 -14.79 9.32 -0.69
N VAL A 19 -13.78 8.92 0.08
CA VAL A 19 -13.78 8.96 1.54
C VAL A 19 -12.85 10.06 2.00
N GLY A 20 -13.30 10.92 2.94
CA GLY A 20 -12.50 12.00 3.50
C GLY A 20 -13.35 13.18 4.01
N GLY A 21 -14.61 13.27 3.58
CA GLY A 21 -15.57 14.31 3.92
C GLY A 21 -16.59 14.51 2.82
N LEU A 22 -17.47 15.48 2.96
CA LEU A 22 -18.47 15.82 1.94
C LEU A 22 -17.89 16.78 0.89
N ALA A 23 -18.48 16.80 -0.31
CA ALA A 23 -17.98 17.54 -1.48
C ALA A 23 -17.78 19.05 -1.24
N HIS A 24 -18.59 19.65 -0.36
CA HIS A 24 -18.54 21.08 -0.03
C HIS A 24 -17.64 21.42 1.17
N GLU A 25 -17.19 20.40 1.91
CA GLU A 25 -16.37 20.58 3.10
C GLU A 25 -14.92 20.99 2.76
N ARG A 26 -14.28 21.65 3.70
CA ARG A 26 -12.82 21.81 3.68
C ARG A 26 -12.19 20.48 4.10
N GLY A 27 -11.21 20.03 3.36
CA GLY A 27 -10.52 18.78 3.64
C GLY A 27 -9.94 18.16 2.39
N VAL A 28 -9.38 16.96 2.58
CA VAL A 28 -8.73 16.20 1.52
C VAL A 28 -9.34 14.81 1.37
N VAL A 29 -9.19 14.25 0.21
CA VAL A 29 -9.51 12.85 -0.07
C VAL A 29 -8.55 11.95 0.74
N CYS A 30 -9.09 11.18 1.68
CA CYS A 30 -8.33 10.15 2.37
C CYS A 30 -8.08 8.96 1.45
N THR A 31 -9.14 8.52 0.75
CA THR A 31 -9.03 7.48 -0.28
C THR A 31 -10.14 7.61 -1.32
N ALA A 32 -9.89 7.05 -2.50
CA ALA A 32 -10.84 7.00 -3.60
C ALA A 32 -10.95 5.56 -4.12
N SER A 33 -12.17 5.12 -4.45
CA SER A 33 -12.40 3.84 -5.13
C SER A 33 -11.71 3.81 -6.50
N TYR A 34 -11.46 2.62 -7.04
CA TYR A 34 -10.90 2.50 -8.38
C TYR A 34 -11.76 3.18 -9.44
N ALA A 35 -13.09 3.17 -9.27
CA ALA A 35 -14.01 3.90 -10.15
C ALA A 35 -13.76 5.42 -10.09
N ALA A 36 -13.56 6.01 -8.90
CA ALA A 36 -13.26 7.43 -8.77
C ALA A 36 -11.85 7.78 -9.28
N ARG A 37 -10.87 6.87 -9.11
CA ARG A 37 -9.49 7.06 -9.62
C ARG A 37 -9.43 7.20 -11.14
N ARG A 38 -10.36 6.58 -11.89
CA ARG A 38 -10.46 6.75 -13.37
C ARG A 38 -10.73 8.18 -13.79
N TYR A 39 -11.31 9.00 -12.92
CA TYR A 39 -11.51 10.44 -13.12
C TYR A 39 -10.34 11.29 -12.61
N GLY A 40 -9.20 10.67 -12.30
CA GLY A 40 -8.00 11.33 -11.78
C GLY A 40 -8.15 11.82 -10.34
N VAL A 41 -9.07 11.24 -9.56
CA VAL A 41 -9.16 11.48 -8.12
C VAL A 41 -8.15 10.62 -7.38
N HIS A 42 -7.40 11.21 -6.44
CA HIS A 42 -6.37 10.51 -5.66
C HIS A 42 -6.34 11.02 -4.21
N SER A 43 -5.72 10.24 -3.32
CA SER A 43 -5.52 10.61 -1.92
C SER A 43 -4.70 11.92 -1.83
N GLY A 44 -5.03 12.76 -0.86
CA GLY A 44 -4.41 14.07 -0.68
C GLY A 44 -5.02 15.18 -1.55
N MET A 45 -5.88 14.87 -2.54
CA MET A 45 -6.57 15.88 -3.34
C MET A 45 -7.61 16.62 -2.50
N ALA A 46 -7.73 17.95 -2.68
CA ALA A 46 -8.78 18.71 -2.03
C ALA A 46 -10.18 18.20 -2.43
N LEU A 47 -11.11 18.05 -1.49
CA LEU A 47 -12.46 17.52 -1.73
C LEU A 47 -13.21 18.30 -2.82
N ARG A 48 -13.11 19.63 -2.82
CA ARG A 48 -13.71 20.48 -3.85
C ARG A 48 -13.12 20.22 -5.25
N THR A 49 -11.83 19.92 -5.33
CA THR A 49 -11.19 19.55 -6.61
C THR A 49 -11.66 18.18 -7.07
N ALA A 50 -11.74 17.21 -6.13
CA ALA A 50 -12.27 15.89 -6.42
C ALA A 50 -13.72 15.94 -6.91
N ALA A 51 -14.56 16.79 -6.30
CA ALA A 51 -15.95 16.99 -6.71
C ALA A 51 -16.06 17.57 -8.14
N ARG A 52 -15.16 18.48 -8.51
CA ARG A 52 -15.11 19.01 -9.90
C ARG A 52 -14.69 17.97 -10.90
N LYS A 53 -13.73 17.09 -10.52
CA LYS A 53 -13.25 16.00 -11.39
C LYS A 53 -14.26 14.85 -11.54
N CYS A 54 -15.03 14.56 -10.49
CA CYS A 54 -16.02 13.49 -10.48
C CYS A 54 -17.31 13.97 -9.78
N PRO A 55 -18.17 14.78 -10.46
CA PRO A 55 -19.35 15.39 -9.85
C PRO A 55 -20.40 14.38 -9.37
N HIS A 56 -20.42 13.19 -9.98
CA HIS A 56 -21.35 12.11 -9.65
C HIS A 56 -20.79 11.13 -8.61
N ALA A 57 -19.63 11.42 -8.01
CA ALA A 57 -19.07 10.57 -6.96
C ALA A 57 -19.89 10.65 -5.68
N VAL A 58 -19.98 9.52 -5.00
CA VAL A 58 -20.51 9.46 -3.64
C VAL A 58 -19.41 9.90 -2.68
N PHE A 59 -19.69 10.91 -1.87
CA PHE A 59 -18.78 11.39 -0.84
C PHE A 59 -19.18 10.86 0.53
N ARG A 60 -18.20 10.38 1.30
CA ARG A 60 -18.40 9.83 2.65
C ARG A 60 -17.37 10.39 3.62
N ARG A 61 -17.80 10.67 4.85
CA ARG A 61 -16.89 10.87 5.96
C ARG A 61 -16.31 9.52 6.39
N GLY A 62 -15.03 9.51 6.80
CA GLY A 62 -14.37 8.27 7.20
C GLY A 62 -14.94 7.70 8.51
N ARG A 63 -15.25 6.40 8.51
CA ARG A 63 -15.68 5.66 9.69
C ARG A 63 -14.50 4.92 10.33
N TYR A 64 -13.52 5.67 10.84
CA TYR A 64 -12.21 5.16 11.26
C TYR A 64 -12.28 4.04 12.31
N HIS A 65 -13.27 4.06 13.20
CA HIS A 65 -13.48 2.99 14.17
C HIS A 65 -13.77 1.64 13.49
N LEU A 66 -14.57 1.63 12.41
CA LEU A 66 -14.85 0.42 11.63
C LEU A 66 -13.62 -0.04 10.85
N TYR A 67 -12.85 0.91 10.29
CA TYR A 67 -11.62 0.58 9.58
C TYR A 67 -10.61 -0.10 10.50
N ARG A 68 -10.48 0.38 11.75
CA ARG A 68 -9.62 -0.22 12.77
C ARG A 68 -10.08 -1.64 13.12
N LEU A 69 -11.36 -1.86 13.34
CA LEU A 69 -11.91 -3.20 13.64
C LEU A 69 -11.61 -4.22 12.52
N ILE A 70 -11.73 -3.80 11.27
CA ILE A 70 -11.42 -4.67 10.13
C ILE A 70 -9.90 -4.89 10.02
N SER A 71 -9.11 -3.87 10.27
CA SER A 71 -7.65 -3.97 10.35
C SER A 71 -7.19 -4.96 11.42
N GLU A 72 -7.76 -4.90 12.61
CA GLU A 72 -7.45 -5.84 13.71
C GLU A 72 -7.77 -7.30 13.32
N ARG A 73 -8.91 -7.54 12.66
CA ARG A 73 -9.25 -8.86 12.11
C ARG A 73 -8.25 -9.32 11.05
N PHE A 74 -7.86 -8.41 10.16
CA PHE A 74 -6.85 -8.67 9.14
C PHE A 74 -5.53 -9.12 9.77
N PHE A 75 -4.96 -8.36 10.70
CA PHE A 75 -3.71 -8.71 11.35
C PHE A 75 -3.82 -9.95 12.22
N ALA A 76 -4.93 -10.15 12.93
CA ALA A 76 -5.18 -11.39 13.68
C ALA A 76 -5.19 -12.62 12.75
N CYS A 77 -5.76 -12.50 11.56
CA CYS A 77 -5.71 -13.54 10.54
C CYS A 77 -4.27 -13.84 10.11
N LEU A 78 -3.48 -12.82 9.79
CA LEU A 78 -2.09 -13.01 9.35
C LEU A 78 -1.22 -13.70 10.41
N ARG A 79 -1.39 -13.37 11.70
CA ARG A 79 -0.65 -13.97 12.80
C ARG A 79 -0.89 -15.47 12.99
N ARG A 80 -1.98 -16.03 12.42
CA ARG A 80 -2.22 -17.47 12.40
C ARG A 80 -1.28 -18.24 11.47
N PHE A 81 -0.71 -17.56 10.48
CA PHE A 81 0.18 -18.15 9.47
C PHE A 81 1.65 -17.94 9.75
N SER A 82 2.00 -16.89 10.47
CA SER A 82 3.38 -16.61 10.87
C SER A 82 3.42 -15.84 12.19
N PRO A 83 4.33 -16.17 13.09
CA PRO A 83 4.57 -15.36 14.29
C PRO A 83 5.26 -14.03 13.98
N ARG A 84 5.81 -13.90 12.76
CA ARG A 84 6.53 -12.72 12.31
C ARG A 84 5.66 -11.93 11.30
N VAL A 85 4.79 -11.11 11.84
CA VAL A 85 3.96 -10.15 11.10
C VAL A 85 4.38 -8.76 11.50
N GLU A 86 4.80 -7.97 10.54
CA GLU A 86 5.12 -6.56 10.73
C GLU A 86 4.00 -5.71 10.15
N GLU A 87 3.32 -5.00 11.01
CA GLU A 87 2.30 -4.03 10.66
C GLU A 87 2.97 -2.73 10.20
N VAL A 88 2.79 -2.36 8.94
CA VAL A 88 3.37 -1.13 8.37
C VAL A 88 2.39 0.03 8.48
N SER A 89 1.11 -0.24 8.26
CA SER A 89 0.02 0.71 8.38
C SER A 89 -1.28 -0.03 8.74
N ILE A 90 -2.39 0.68 8.81
CA ILE A 90 -3.71 0.10 9.09
C ILE A 90 -4.17 -0.96 8.06
N ASP A 91 -3.57 -0.98 6.87
CA ASP A 91 -3.97 -1.84 5.75
C ASP A 91 -2.79 -2.56 5.08
N GLU A 92 -1.58 -2.39 5.59
CA GLU A 92 -0.38 -3.02 5.04
C GLU A 92 0.40 -3.79 6.10
N ALA A 93 0.85 -4.99 5.76
CA ALA A 93 1.75 -5.80 6.57
C ALA A 93 2.78 -6.53 5.72
N TYR A 94 3.93 -6.82 6.32
CA TYR A 94 4.83 -7.87 5.86
C TYR A 94 4.66 -9.11 6.73
N VAL A 95 4.62 -10.26 6.06
CA VAL A 95 4.53 -11.57 6.70
C VAL A 95 5.76 -12.38 6.31
N ASP A 96 6.58 -12.75 7.30
CA ASP A 96 7.69 -13.64 7.04
C ASP A 96 7.21 -15.09 6.93
N LEU A 97 7.34 -15.65 5.75
CA LEU A 97 7.01 -17.04 5.47
C LEU A 97 8.23 -17.97 5.52
N ALA A 98 9.42 -17.46 5.92
CA ALA A 98 10.59 -18.30 6.12
C ALA A 98 10.33 -19.31 7.27
N GLY A 99 10.61 -20.57 7.05
CA GLY A 99 10.30 -21.64 8.00
C GLY A 99 8.87 -22.20 7.92
N SER A 100 7.98 -21.58 7.19
CA SER A 100 6.59 -22.06 7.02
C SER A 100 6.45 -23.16 5.95
N ARG A 101 7.55 -23.61 5.33
CA ARG A 101 7.55 -24.67 4.32
C ARG A 101 6.99 -26.00 4.80
N TYR A 102 6.92 -26.21 6.12
CA TYR A 102 6.27 -27.38 6.70
C TYR A 102 4.73 -27.30 6.66
N LEU A 103 4.17 -26.12 6.48
CA LEU A 103 2.73 -25.89 6.40
C LEU A 103 2.18 -26.10 4.97
N CYS A 104 3.04 -25.97 3.96
CA CYS A 104 2.66 -26.10 2.56
C CYS A 104 3.89 -26.43 1.70
N PRO A 105 3.76 -27.30 0.68
CA PRO A 105 4.85 -27.62 -0.25
C PRO A 105 5.38 -26.44 -1.03
N SER A 106 4.52 -25.44 -1.31
CA SER A 106 4.85 -24.26 -2.08
C SER A 106 4.59 -22.98 -1.29
N VAL A 107 5.59 -22.10 -1.26
CA VAL A 107 5.45 -20.75 -0.67
C VAL A 107 4.37 -19.95 -1.39
N TYR A 108 4.22 -20.14 -2.70
CA TYR A 108 3.15 -19.50 -3.48
C TYR A 108 1.76 -19.94 -3.04
N GLU A 109 1.57 -21.26 -2.85
CA GLU A 109 0.31 -21.80 -2.33
C GLU A 109 0.03 -21.31 -0.93
N LEU A 110 1.06 -21.24 -0.06
CA LEU A 110 0.90 -20.69 1.27
C LEU A 110 0.44 -19.23 1.21
N ALA A 111 1.07 -18.41 0.39
CA ALA A 111 0.66 -17.02 0.19
C ALA A 111 -0.78 -16.90 -0.35
N ALA A 112 -1.17 -17.79 -1.27
CA ALA A 112 -2.54 -17.86 -1.77
C ALA A 112 -3.55 -18.21 -0.66
N ARG A 113 -3.20 -19.14 0.23
CA ARG A 113 -4.01 -19.51 1.41
C ARG A 113 -4.12 -18.34 2.40
N VAL A 114 -3.00 -17.65 2.69
CA VAL A 114 -2.98 -16.47 3.55
C VAL A 114 -3.90 -15.39 2.99
N LYS A 115 -3.74 -15.06 1.70
CA LYS A 115 -4.59 -14.09 1.01
C LYS A 115 -6.07 -14.47 1.08
N ALA A 116 -6.42 -15.71 0.72
CA ALA A 116 -7.80 -16.18 0.74
C ALA A 116 -8.41 -16.18 2.15
N ALA A 117 -7.62 -16.51 3.17
CA ALA A 117 -8.06 -16.45 4.56
C ALA A 117 -8.35 -15.00 4.98
N ALA A 118 -7.44 -14.07 4.67
CA ALA A 118 -7.61 -12.67 4.98
C ALA A 118 -8.82 -12.05 4.24
N GLU A 119 -9.06 -12.43 2.99
CA GLU A 119 -10.26 -12.01 2.24
C GLU A 119 -11.56 -12.53 2.88
N ARG A 120 -11.57 -13.79 3.33
CA ARG A 120 -12.75 -14.35 4.05
C ARG A 120 -13.02 -13.65 5.37
N GLU A 121 -11.98 -13.39 6.17
CA GLU A 121 -12.11 -12.76 7.49
C GLU A 121 -12.55 -11.30 7.42
N THR A 122 -12.11 -10.60 6.40
CA THR A 122 -12.38 -9.16 6.27
C THR A 122 -13.52 -8.82 5.32
N GLY A 123 -13.89 -9.74 4.42
CA GLY A 123 -14.78 -9.45 3.31
C GLY A 123 -14.21 -8.50 2.27
N LEU A 124 -12.90 -8.22 2.32
CA LEU A 124 -12.23 -7.28 1.44
C LEU A 124 -11.41 -8.02 0.38
N ARG A 125 -11.27 -7.39 -0.78
CA ARG A 125 -10.37 -7.83 -1.82
C ARG A 125 -8.94 -7.42 -1.47
N ILE A 126 -8.02 -8.36 -1.37
CA ILE A 126 -6.65 -8.16 -0.92
C ILE A 126 -5.68 -8.47 -2.06
N SER A 127 -4.71 -7.58 -2.28
CA SER A 127 -3.57 -7.86 -3.14
C SER A 127 -2.40 -8.36 -2.30
N ALA A 128 -1.66 -9.33 -2.81
CA ALA A 128 -0.49 -9.87 -2.15
C ALA A 128 0.69 -9.95 -3.11
N GLY A 129 1.89 -9.78 -2.58
CA GLY A 129 3.13 -9.90 -3.33
C GLY A 129 4.12 -10.77 -2.58
N LEU A 130 4.80 -11.65 -3.29
CA LEU A 130 5.91 -12.46 -2.80
C LEU A 130 7.22 -11.93 -3.36
N GLY A 131 8.23 -11.88 -2.51
CA GLY A 131 9.59 -11.50 -2.88
C GLY A 131 10.58 -12.04 -1.85
N CYS A 132 11.86 -12.10 -2.22
CA CYS A 132 12.95 -12.45 -1.32
C CYS A 132 13.28 -11.28 -0.40
N THR A 133 12.96 -10.05 -0.82
CA THR A 133 13.13 -8.82 -0.04
C THR A 133 11.78 -8.15 0.23
N ARG A 134 11.74 -7.26 1.22
CA ARG A 134 10.53 -6.44 1.49
C ARG A 134 10.18 -5.54 0.30
N LEU A 135 11.21 -5.02 -0.38
CA LEU A 135 11.00 -4.23 -1.59
C LEU A 135 10.38 -5.07 -2.69
N GLY A 136 10.93 -6.26 -2.97
CA GLY A 136 10.39 -7.17 -3.96
C GLY A 136 8.94 -7.56 -3.67
N ALA A 137 8.64 -7.90 -2.42
CA ALA A 137 7.26 -8.19 -2.00
C ALA A 137 6.33 -6.97 -2.20
N LYS A 138 6.79 -5.74 -1.89
CA LYS A 138 6.03 -4.52 -2.11
C LYS A 138 5.78 -4.26 -3.59
N LEU A 139 6.81 -4.39 -4.42
CA LEU A 139 6.70 -4.22 -5.87
C LEU A 139 5.76 -5.25 -6.49
N ALA A 140 5.87 -6.51 -6.06
CA ALA A 140 4.96 -7.58 -6.46
C ALA A 140 3.52 -7.26 -6.08
N CYS A 141 3.29 -6.80 -4.84
CA CYS A 141 1.96 -6.43 -4.37
C CYS A 141 1.36 -5.27 -5.17
N GLU A 142 2.14 -4.23 -5.46
CA GLU A 142 1.68 -3.10 -6.27
C GLU A 142 1.33 -3.54 -7.71
N ALA A 143 2.15 -4.40 -8.31
CA ALA A 143 1.89 -4.94 -9.64
C ALA A 143 0.69 -5.90 -9.68
N ALA A 144 0.38 -6.55 -8.55
CA ALA A 144 -0.76 -7.45 -8.41
C ALA A 144 -2.10 -6.73 -8.16
N LYS A 145 -2.12 -5.41 -7.96
CA LYS A 145 -3.37 -4.65 -7.73
C LYS A 145 -4.22 -4.55 -8.99
N PRO A 146 -5.53 -4.70 -8.90
CA PRO A 146 -6.33 -4.97 -7.70
C PRO A 146 -6.55 -6.48 -7.45
N GLY A 147 -6.34 -6.92 -6.21
CA GLY A 147 -6.77 -8.23 -5.71
C GLY A 147 -6.01 -9.44 -6.24
N GLY A 148 -4.87 -9.23 -6.90
CA GLY A 148 -4.00 -10.30 -7.42
C GLY A 148 -3.02 -10.85 -6.40
N LEU A 149 -2.28 -11.86 -6.82
CA LEU A 149 -1.12 -12.42 -6.14
C LEU A 149 0.00 -12.55 -7.18
N LEU A 150 1.15 -11.97 -6.89
CA LEU A 150 2.32 -12.03 -7.77
C LEU A 150 3.55 -12.44 -6.98
N TRP A 151 4.40 -13.28 -7.57
CA TRP A 151 5.72 -13.62 -7.07
C TRP A 151 6.79 -13.05 -7.99
N LEU A 152 7.64 -12.17 -7.46
CA LEU A 152 8.82 -11.69 -8.17
C LEU A 152 9.99 -12.62 -7.89
N LEU A 153 10.42 -13.32 -8.93
CA LEU A 153 11.60 -14.21 -8.89
C LEU A 153 12.89 -13.43 -9.17
N ASP A 154 12.84 -12.46 -10.07
CA ASP A 154 13.94 -11.56 -10.40
C ASP A 154 13.58 -10.12 -10.02
N GLU A 155 13.78 -9.81 -8.75
CA GLU A 155 13.48 -8.47 -8.21
C GLU A 155 14.35 -7.37 -8.81
N PRO A 156 15.70 -7.57 -9.00
CA PRO A 156 16.56 -6.56 -9.60
C PRO A 156 16.14 -6.17 -11.02
N GLU A 157 15.86 -7.16 -11.88
CA GLU A 157 15.46 -6.88 -13.27
C GLU A 157 14.07 -6.23 -13.32
N PHE A 158 13.14 -6.69 -12.50
CA PHE A 158 11.82 -6.07 -12.40
C PHE A 158 11.94 -4.60 -11.99
N ALA A 159 12.71 -4.32 -10.94
CA ALA A 159 12.93 -2.96 -10.45
C ALA A 159 13.64 -2.07 -11.48
N ALA A 160 14.62 -2.62 -12.19
CA ALA A 160 15.33 -1.93 -13.28
C ALA A 160 14.39 -1.56 -14.45
N GLY A 161 13.38 -2.38 -14.71
CA GLY A 161 12.37 -2.14 -15.76
C GLY A 161 11.35 -1.06 -15.43
N LEU A 162 11.16 -0.72 -14.14
CA LEU A 162 10.15 0.25 -13.71
C LEU A 162 10.44 1.67 -14.19
N THR A 163 9.39 2.43 -14.44
CA THR A 163 9.48 3.90 -14.50
C THR A 163 9.72 4.47 -13.11
N LEU A 164 10.44 5.57 -13.01
CA LEU A 164 10.88 6.11 -11.71
C LEU A 164 9.73 6.48 -10.78
N ASP A 165 8.58 6.88 -11.31
CA ASP A 165 7.36 7.17 -10.54
C ASP A 165 6.77 5.94 -9.85
N LYS A 166 7.16 4.74 -10.30
CA LYS A 166 6.75 3.45 -9.73
C LYS A 166 7.77 2.88 -8.75
N VAL A 167 8.95 3.50 -8.66
CA VAL A 167 9.99 3.05 -7.74
C VAL A 167 9.69 3.55 -6.33
N PRO A 168 9.46 2.66 -5.35
CA PRO A 168 9.24 3.05 -3.97
C PRO A 168 10.40 3.90 -3.43
N GLY A 169 10.07 5.00 -2.75
CA GLY A 169 11.07 5.96 -2.26
C GLY A 169 11.44 7.07 -3.25
N VAL A 170 10.98 7.00 -4.51
CA VAL A 170 11.07 8.11 -5.45
C VAL A 170 9.78 8.92 -5.36
N GLY A 171 9.80 9.96 -4.55
CA GLY A 171 8.68 10.91 -4.45
C GLY A 171 8.67 11.91 -5.62
N PRO A 172 7.59 12.74 -5.74
CA PRO A 172 7.44 13.67 -6.86
C PRO A 172 8.63 14.62 -7.06
N GLN A 173 9.24 15.11 -5.98
CA GLN A 173 10.41 15.98 -6.05
C GLN A 173 11.63 15.25 -6.60
N THR A 174 11.94 14.06 -6.08
CA THR A 174 13.03 13.23 -6.55
C THR A 174 12.82 12.81 -8.00
N PHE A 175 11.59 12.46 -8.36
CA PHE A 175 11.21 12.13 -9.73
C PHE A 175 11.48 13.31 -10.67
N PHE A 176 11.06 14.53 -10.31
CA PHE A 176 11.28 15.73 -11.11
C PHE A 176 12.77 16.00 -11.34
N VAL A 177 13.59 15.90 -10.28
CA VAL A 177 15.07 16.08 -10.38
C VAL A 177 15.68 15.03 -11.30
N LEU A 178 15.34 13.75 -11.11
CA LEU A 178 15.88 12.67 -11.93
C LEU A 178 15.46 12.78 -13.40
N GLN A 179 14.23 13.21 -13.63
CA GLN A 179 13.72 13.46 -14.99
C GLN A 179 14.51 14.60 -15.67
N GLY A 180 14.83 15.67 -14.94
CA GLY A 180 15.69 16.76 -15.42
C GLY A 180 17.12 16.30 -15.76
N LEU A 181 17.62 15.25 -15.09
CA LEU A 181 18.90 14.59 -15.39
C LEU A 181 18.80 13.53 -16.52
N GLY A 182 17.65 13.42 -17.19
CA GLY A 182 17.43 12.49 -18.29
C GLY A 182 17.28 11.03 -17.83
N VAL A 183 16.97 10.78 -16.55
CA VAL A 183 16.72 9.46 -15.98
C VAL A 183 15.21 9.20 -15.97
N ARG A 184 14.74 8.13 -16.61
CA ARG A 184 13.32 7.82 -16.74
C ARG A 184 12.95 6.45 -16.16
N ARG A 185 13.91 5.52 -16.12
CA ARG A 185 13.71 4.14 -15.67
C ARG A 185 14.71 3.72 -14.62
N GLY A 186 14.38 2.69 -13.87
CA GLY A 186 15.25 2.11 -12.84
C GLY A 186 16.62 1.73 -13.37
N ARG A 187 16.71 1.10 -14.55
CA ARG A 187 18.01 0.72 -15.17
C ARG A 187 18.92 1.90 -15.46
N GLU A 188 18.38 3.04 -15.84
CA GLU A 188 19.17 4.25 -16.09
C GLU A 188 19.66 4.85 -14.77
N LEU A 189 18.82 4.79 -13.72
CA LEU A 189 19.22 5.18 -12.38
C LEU A 189 20.31 4.27 -11.84
N GLN A 190 20.19 2.96 -12.03
CA GLN A 190 21.19 1.97 -11.63
C GLN A 190 22.53 2.18 -12.33
N ALA A 191 22.51 2.41 -13.65
CA ALA A 191 23.72 2.57 -14.46
C ALA A 191 24.44 3.90 -14.18
N ARG A 192 23.69 5.01 -14.11
CA ARG A 192 24.27 6.36 -13.99
C ARG A 192 24.52 6.79 -12.55
N TYR A 193 23.71 6.32 -11.61
CA TYR A 193 23.74 6.73 -10.21
C TYR A 193 23.65 5.52 -9.27
N PRO A 194 24.64 4.60 -9.31
CA PRO A 194 24.57 3.34 -8.55
C PRO A 194 24.54 3.56 -7.03
N ALA A 195 25.11 4.65 -6.53
CA ALA A 195 25.03 4.99 -5.11
C ALA A 195 23.61 5.41 -4.71
N LEU A 196 22.91 6.18 -5.55
CA LEU A 196 21.53 6.58 -5.32
C LEU A 196 20.59 5.38 -5.47
N TRP A 197 20.81 4.54 -6.48
CA TRP A 197 20.11 3.27 -6.64
C TRP A 197 20.20 2.43 -5.38
N ARG A 198 21.42 2.19 -4.88
CA ARG A 198 21.64 1.46 -3.62
C ARG A 198 20.93 2.12 -2.44
N LYS A 199 20.95 3.45 -2.33
CA LYS A 199 20.27 4.18 -1.25
C LYS A 199 18.74 4.01 -1.32
N VAL A 200 18.15 4.10 -2.50
CA VAL A 200 16.72 3.89 -2.74
C VAL A 200 16.33 2.45 -2.40
N PHE A 201 17.14 1.46 -2.79
CA PHE A 201 16.84 0.05 -2.61
C PHE A 201 17.39 -0.55 -1.31
N ALA A 202 18.49 -0.03 -0.76
CA ALA A 202 19.08 -0.51 0.48
C ALA A 202 18.60 0.25 1.73
N GLY A 203 18.30 1.54 1.60
CA GLY A 203 18.05 2.40 2.75
C GLY A 203 16.70 2.20 3.44
N GLN A 204 15.67 1.78 2.71
CA GLN A 204 14.33 1.56 3.28
C GLN A 204 13.95 0.08 3.38
N TYR A 205 14.66 -0.83 2.68
CA TYR A 205 14.22 -2.21 2.49
C TYR A 205 15.34 -3.24 2.61
N ALA A 206 16.57 -2.82 2.95
CA ALA A 206 17.72 -3.69 3.23
C ALA A 206 17.60 -4.51 4.52
N GLY A 207 16.51 -4.38 5.25
CA GLY A 207 16.08 -5.35 6.21
C GLY A 207 15.44 -6.54 5.50
N GLY A 208 16.21 -7.30 4.72
CA GLY A 208 15.92 -8.72 4.63
C GLY A 208 15.85 -9.20 6.07
N MET A 209 14.81 -9.96 6.44
CA MET A 209 14.74 -10.56 7.76
C MET A 209 16.00 -11.42 7.94
N GLU A 210 17.07 -10.77 8.39
CA GLU A 210 18.28 -11.48 8.81
C GLU A 210 17.85 -12.47 9.87
N ARG A 211 18.20 -13.72 9.65
CA ARG A 211 17.86 -14.82 10.53
C ARG A 211 18.14 -14.43 11.99
N GLY A 212 17.08 -14.19 12.75
CA GLY A 212 17.14 -14.11 14.20
C GLY A 212 17.40 -12.75 14.84
N ARG A 213 17.48 -11.64 14.11
CA ARG A 213 17.44 -10.32 14.72
C ARG A 213 16.03 -9.72 14.58
N PRO A 214 15.43 -9.23 15.70
CA PRO A 214 14.27 -8.37 15.59
C PRO A 214 14.67 -7.19 14.69
N ALA A 215 13.80 -6.83 13.75
CA ALA A 215 14.00 -5.61 13.00
C ALA A 215 14.31 -4.51 14.00
N PRO A 216 15.37 -3.69 13.80
CA PRO A 216 15.56 -2.54 14.65
C PRO A 216 14.24 -1.78 14.60
N ALA A 217 13.71 -1.44 15.78
CA ALA A 217 12.55 -0.57 15.88
C ALA A 217 12.94 0.69 15.11
N HIS A 218 12.50 0.76 13.85
CA HIS A 218 12.63 1.99 13.13
C HIS A 218 11.84 3.00 13.94
N PRO A 219 12.45 4.11 14.38
CA PRO A 219 11.65 5.24 14.77
C PRO A 219 10.76 5.46 13.56
N SER A 220 9.46 5.21 13.73
CA SER A 220 8.49 5.49 12.71
C SER A 220 8.65 6.95 12.37
N LEU A 221 9.20 7.27 11.21
CA LEU A 221 9.04 8.55 10.56
C LEU A 221 7.63 8.59 9.92
N SER A 222 6.64 8.11 10.65
CA SER A 222 5.35 8.70 10.67
C SER A 222 5.52 9.97 11.50
N ARG A 223 6.00 11.03 10.88
CA ARG A 223 5.52 12.33 11.25
C ARG A 223 4.01 12.25 11.00
N GLU A 224 3.28 11.86 12.02
CA GLU A 224 1.95 12.39 12.22
C GLU A 224 2.16 13.88 12.16
N THR A 225 1.84 14.49 11.04
CA THR A 225 1.43 15.87 11.02
C THR A 225 0.12 15.85 11.79
N THR A 226 0.24 15.96 13.10
CA THR A 226 -0.83 16.35 13.97
C THR A 226 -1.33 17.66 13.38
N PHE A 227 -2.43 17.57 12.63
CA PHE A 227 -3.21 18.76 12.34
C PHE A 227 -3.62 19.33 13.71
N PRO A 228 -3.37 20.61 13.97
CA PRO A 228 -3.76 21.19 15.25
C PRO A 228 -5.23 20.91 15.46
N HIS A 229 -5.54 20.36 16.62
CA HIS A 229 -6.88 20.17 17.12
C HIS A 229 -7.61 21.51 17.11
N ASP A 230 -8.48 21.70 16.14
CA ASP A 230 -9.58 22.67 16.20
C ASP A 230 -10.78 22.05 15.46
N ILE A 231 -11.26 20.97 16.05
CA ILE A 231 -12.65 20.56 15.88
C ILE A 231 -13.21 20.48 17.28
N ARG A 232 -13.64 21.64 17.80
CA ARG A 232 -14.63 21.67 18.85
C ARG A 232 -15.94 21.29 18.19
N ASP A 233 -16.46 20.13 18.59
CA ASP A 233 -17.86 19.80 18.38
C ASP A 233 -18.73 20.77 19.23
N PRO A 234 -19.87 21.25 18.68
CA PRO A 234 -20.91 21.86 19.48
C PRO A 234 -21.69 20.80 20.26
#